data_d16a49420c63624243ffe2d78eef702e
#
_entry.id   d16a49420c63624243ffe2d78eef702e
#
_cell.length_a   1.000
_cell.length_b   1.000
_cell.length_c   1.000
_cell.angle_alpha   90.00
_cell.angle_beta   90.00
_cell.angle_gamma   90.00
#
_symmetry.space_group_name_H-M   'P 1'
#
loop_
_entity.id
_entity.type
_entity.pdbx_description
1 polymer ?
#
loop_
_entity_poly.entity_id
_entity_poly.type
_entity_poly.pdbx_seq_one_letter_code
_entity_poly.pdbx_strand_id
1 'polypeptide(L)'
;MDPALLVQMLIGALLGISVYLPLATGQLTLATPAFYAVGGTLAALLSTRWPVLGARIDGSFPLPSFLLELALGGALAGLLALLVGRIVLRLQGIYLAIATIALVEIVRVAILNLPFTGGAVGIFGIPQPFPSAAGYLLPALALLLLAGWVCQRLEVMEIGRASCRERV
;
A
#
# COMPACT_ATOMS: atom_id res chain seq x y z
N MET A 1 16.59 -21.23 1.13
CA MET A 1 16.08 -19.87 1.38
C MET A 1 14.65 -20.00 1.86
N ASP A 2 14.34 -19.42 3.02
CA ASP A 2 12.99 -19.51 3.55
C ASP A 2 12.02 -18.70 2.69
N PRO A 3 10.91 -19.31 2.24
CA PRO A 3 9.96 -18.65 1.35
C PRO A 3 9.35 -17.39 1.99
N ALA A 4 9.29 -17.33 3.31
CA ALA A 4 8.85 -16.14 4.05
C ALA A 4 9.78 -14.93 3.83
N LEU A 5 11.09 -15.14 3.81
CA LEU A 5 12.06 -14.08 3.54
C LEU A 5 11.92 -13.53 2.11
N LEU A 6 11.69 -14.42 1.14
CA LEU A 6 11.47 -13.99 -0.25
C LEU A 6 10.22 -13.12 -0.40
N VAL A 7 9.12 -13.50 0.24
CA VAL A 7 7.89 -12.68 0.25
C VAL A 7 8.15 -11.31 0.87
N GLN A 8 8.88 -11.26 1.98
CA GLN A 8 9.20 -10.02 2.66
C GLN A 8 10.10 -9.10 1.83
N MET A 9 11.05 -9.68 1.08
CA MET A 9 11.87 -8.94 0.12
C MET A 9 11.03 -8.36 -1.04
N LEU A 10 10.08 -9.13 -1.57
CA LEU A 10 9.17 -8.68 -2.64
C LEU A 10 8.29 -7.52 -2.16
N ILE A 11 7.75 -7.60 -0.94
CA ILE A 11 6.97 -6.50 -0.34
C ILE A 11 7.85 -5.26 -0.14
N GLY A 12 9.09 -5.44 0.33
CA GLY A 12 10.06 -4.35 0.45
C GLY A 12 10.37 -3.69 -0.89
N ALA A 13 10.50 -4.47 -1.96
CA ALA A 13 10.71 -3.96 -3.32
C ALA A 13 9.49 -3.16 -3.81
N LEU A 14 8.27 -3.63 -3.54
CA LEU A 14 7.03 -2.89 -3.85
C LEU A 14 6.98 -1.53 -3.15
N LEU A 15 7.33 -1.49 -1.87
CA LEU A 15 7.41 -0.24 -1.11
C LEU A 15 8.49 0.69 -1.70
N GLY A 16 9.63 0.14 -2.12
CA GLY A 16 10.69 0.88 -2.80
C GLY A 16 10.21 1.54 -4.09
N ILE A 17 9.49 0.82 -4.94
CA ILE A 17 8.89 1.37 -6.18
C ILE A 17 7.90 2.48 -5.85
N SER A 18 7.10 2.32 -4.80
CA SER A 18 6.10 3.32 -4.41
C SER A 18 6.72 4.63 -3.91
N VAL A 19 7.93 4.60 -3.33
CA VAL A 19 8.69 5.80 -2.96
C VAL A 19 9.44 6.38 -4.16
N TYR A 20 9.89 5.53 -5.08
CA TYR A 20 10.62 5.97 -6.28
C TYR A 20 9.74 6.84 -7.20
N LEU A 21 8.48 6.50 -7.38
CA LEU A 21 7.55 7.19 -8.28
C LEU A 21 7.43 8.72 -8.00
N PRO A 22 7.14 9.16 -6.76
CA PRO A 22 7.13 10.59 -6.43
C PRO A 22 8.51 11.25 -6.53
N LEU A 23 9.57 10.52 -6.18
CA LEU A 23 10.94 11.05 -6.32
C LEU A 23 11.30 11.31 -7.76
N ALA A 24 10.89 10.45 -8.69
CA ALA A 24 11.12 10.63 -10.13
C ALA A 24 10.41 11.88 -10.69
N THR A 25 9.29 12.30 -10.06
CA THR A 25 8.60 13.56 -10.41
C THR A 25 9.18 14.80 -9.68
N GLY A 26 10.28 14.64 -8.95
CA GLY A 26 10.91 15.73 -8.18
C GLY A 26 10.18 16.09 -6.88
N GLN A 27 9.22 15.28 -6.44
CA GLN A 27 8.49 15.50 -5.20
C GLN A 27 9.05 14.62 -4.07
N LEU A 28 9.59 15.27 -3.05
CA LEU A 28 10.14 14.59 -1.87
C LEU A 28 9.00 14.28 -0.89
N THR A 29 8.27 13.18 -1.11
CA THR A 29 7.19 12.76 -0.22
C THR A 29 7.53 11.48 0.51
N LEU A 30 7.23 11.45 1.81
CA LEU A 30 7.42 10.30 2.71
C LEU A 30 6.06 9.74 3.19
N ALA A 31 4.98 9.98 2.44
CA ALA A 31 3.63 9.56 2.82
C ALA A 31 3.35 8.06 2.63
N THR A 32 4.18 7.34 1.90
CA THR A 32 3.99 5.92 1.57
C THR A 32 3.67 5.03 2.78
N PRO A 33 4.39 5.12 3.94
CA PRO A 33 4.06 4.31 5.11
C PRO A 33 2.66 4.57 5.66
N ALA A 34 2.13 5.81 5.56
CA ALA A 34 0.79 6.13 6.02
C ALA A 34 -0.27 5.38 5.20
N PHE A 35 -0.16 5.41 3.88
CA PHE A 35 -1.12 4.73 2.99
C PHE A 35 -1.00 3.20 3.08
N TYR A 36 0.21 2.69 3.25
CA TYR A 36 0.45 1.28 3.52
C TYR A 36 -0.22 0.82 4.82
N ALA A 37 -0.07 1.59 5.91
CA ALA A 37 -0.70 1.30 7.19
C ALA A 37 -2.23 1.32 7.10
N VAL A 38 -2.81 2.32 6.42
CA VAL A 38 -4.27 2.42 6.22
C VAL A 38 -4.78 1.24 5.37
N GLY A 39 -4.15 0.94 4.25
CA GLY A 39 -4.54 -0.18 3.39
C GLY A 39 -4.48 -1.52 4.11
N GLY A 40 -3.39 -1.77 4.84
CA GLY A 40 -3.20 -3.00 5.61
C GLY A 40 -4.19 -3.17 6.76
N THR A 41 -4.46 -2.11 7.53
CA THR A 41 -5.45 -2.16 8.62
C THR A 41 -6.87 -2.32 8.10
N LEU A 42 -7.23 -1.69 6.99
CA LEU A 42 -8.53 -1.86 6.37
C LEU A 42 -8.72 -3.29 5.83
N ALA A 43 -7.73 -3.85 5.15
CA ALA A 43 -7.76 -5.23 4.69
C ALA A 43 -7.91 -6.20 5.87
N ALA A 44 -7.15 -6.01 6.94
CA ALA A 44 -7.23 -6.83 8.15
C ALA A 44 -8.61 -6.72 8.84
N LEU A 45 -9.22 -5.54 8.87
CA LEU A 45 -10.57 -5.33 9.43
C LEU A 45 -11.63 -6.00 8.57
N LEU A 46 -11.53 -5.91 7.26
CA LEU A 46 -12.47 -6.55 6.33
C LEU A 46 -12.42 -8.07 6.49
N SER A 47 -11.22 -8.65 6.58
CA SER A 47 -11.07 -10.10 6.71
C SER A 47 -11.50 -10.64 8.07
N THR A 48 -11.39 -9.85 9.15
CA THR A 48 -11.71 -10.31 10.51
C THR A 48 -13.15 -10.03 10.92
N ARG A 49 -13.73 -8.89 10.50
CA ARG A 49 -15.05 -8.45 10.98
C ARG A 49 -16.20 -8.71 10.01
N TRP A 50 -15.92 -8.90 8.72
CA TRP A 50 -16.97 -9.14 7.73
C TRP A 50 -16.93 -10.59 7.25
N PRO A 51 -17.70 -11.50 7.90
CA PRO A 51 -17.70 -12.92 7.55
C PRO A 51 -18.25 -13.19 6.14
N VAL A 52 -18.92 -12.23 5.53
CA VAL A 52 -19.44 -12.34 4.16
C VAL A 52 -18.33 -12.29 3.10
N LEU A 53 -17.25 -11.54 3.36
CA LEU A 53 -16.09 -11.50 2.48
C LEU A 53 -15.04 -12.55 2.85
N GLY A 54 -14.95 -12.90 4.13
CA GLY A 54 -14.10 -13.96 4.67
C GLY A 54 -14.84 -15.29 4.85
N ALA A 55 -15.90 -15.55 4.05
CA ALA A 55 -16.67 -16.78 4.16
C ALA A 55 -15.74 -17.98 3.99
N ARG A 56 -15.42 -18.59 5.11
CA ARG A 56 -14.86 -19.93 5.18
C ARG A 56 -15.84 -20.90 4.53
N ILE A 57 -15.65 -21.16 3.27
CA ILE A 57 -16.18 -22.35 2.66
C ILE A 57 -15.09 -23.40 2.85
N ASP A 58 -15.31 -24.32 3.80
CA ASP A 58 -14.52 -25.53 4.04
C ASP A 58 -13.02 -25.35 4.33
N GLY A 59 -12.64 -24.35 5.14
CA GLY A 59 -11.26 -24.22 5.62
C GLY A 59 -10.24 -23.70 4.61
N SER A 60 -10.62 -23.50 3.36
CA SER A 60 -9.82 -22.83 2.35
C SER A 60 -10.32 -21.41 2.11
N PHE A 61 -9.44 -20.43 2.23
CA PHE A 61 -9.75 -19.04 1.90
C PHE A 61 -9.87 -18.93 0.37
N PRO A 62 -11.04 -18.61 -0.19
CA PRO A 62 -11.17 -18.57 -1.64
C PRO A 62 -10.36 -17.40 -2.21
N LEU A 63 -9.57 -17.66 -3.24
CA LEU A 63 -8.80 -16.67 -4.01
C LEU A 63 -9.60 -15.39 -4.36
N PRO A 64 -10.89 -15.47 -4.75
CA PRO A 64 -11.68 -14.27 -5.07
C PRO A 64 -11.91 -13.35 -3.87
N SER A 65 -12.04 -13.84 -2.65
CA SER A 65 -12.19 -12.99 -1.46
C SER A 65 -10.89 -12.25 -1.13
N PHE A 66 -9.75 -12.90 -1.29
CA PHE A 66 -8.43 -12.25 -1.14
C PHE A 66 -8.23 -11.12 -2.15
N LEU A 67 -8.57 -11.34 -3.42
CA LEU A 67 -8.49 -10.31 -4.47
C LEU A 67 -9.45 -9.15 -4.19
N LEU A 68 -10.62 -9.43 -3.66
CA LEU A 68 -11.62 -8.41 -3.33
C LEU A 68 -11.18 -7.57 -2.11
N GLU A 69 -10.60 -8.20 -1.08
CA GLU A 69 -10.01 -7.48 0.06
C GLU A 69 -8.84 -6.59 -0.37
N LEU A 70 -7.98 -7.10 -1.26
CA LEU A 70 -6.87 -6.36 -1.82
C LEU A 70 -7.37 -5.15 -2.64
N ALA A 71 -8.41 -5.35 -3.46
CA ALA A 71 -9.02 -4.29 -4.27
C ALA A 71 -9.69 -3.22 -3.41
N LEU A 72 -10.47 -3.62 -2.39
CA LEU A 72 -11.14 -2.69 -1.48
C LEU A 72 -10.15 -1.92 -0.61
N GLY A 73 -9.16 -2.62 -0.02
CA GLY A 73 -8.09 -1.99 0.76
C GLY A 73 -7.29 -0.99 -0.08
N GLY A 74 -6.94 -1.38 -1.30
CA GLY A 74 -6.24 -0.50 -2.25
C GLY A 74 -7.09 0.68 -2.71
N ALA A 75 -8.39 0.48 -2.99
CA ALA A 75 -9.29 1.55 -3.40
C ALA A 75 -9.49 2.59 -2.29
N LEU A 76 -9.69 2.14 -1.05
CA LEU A 76 -9.84 3.04 0.10
C LEU A 76 -8.55 3.79 0.42
N ALA A 77 -7.40 3.10 0.40
CA ALA A 77 -6.11 3.76 0.55
C ALA A 77 -5.85 4.78 -0.57
N GLY A 78 -6.20 4.43 -1.81
CA GLY A 78 -6.12 5.32 -2.98
C GLY A 78 -7.04 6.53 -2.86
N LEU A 79 -8.27 6.36 -2.39
CA LEU A 79 -9.20 7.46 -2.15
C LEU A 79 -8.65 8.44 -1.09
N LEU A 80 -8.14 7.92 0.01
CA LEU A 80 -7.49 8.73 1.04
C LEU A 80 -6.24 9.43 0.50
N ALA A 81 -5.45 8.75 -0.32
CA ALA A 81 -4.29 9.34 -0.97
C ALA A 81 -4.68 10.50 -1.90
N LEU A 82 -5.78 10.38 -2.63
CA LEU A 82 -6.32 11.46 -3.48
C LEU A 82 -6.80 12.66 -2.66
N LEU A 83 -7.53 12.41 -1.56
CA LEU A 83 -8.04 13.48 -0.69
C LEU A 83 -6.90 14.25 -0.02
N VAL A 84 -5.99 13.53 0.62
CA VAL A 84 -4.85 14.12 1.33
C VAL A 84 -3.84 14.69 0.36
N GLY A 85 -3.55 13.96 -0.72
CA GLY A 85 -2.61 14.36 -1.76
C GLY A 85 -3.00 15.70 -2.38
N ARG A 86 -4.29 15.93 -2.64
CA ARG A 86 -4.79 17.19 -3.20
C ARG A 86 -4.45 18.42 -2.34
N ILE A 87 -4.35 18.24 -1.03
CA ILE A 87 -3.99 19.31 -0.08
C ILE A 87 -2.47 19.40 0.06
N VAL A 88 -1.82 18.26 0.28
CA VAL A 88 -0.39 18.18 0.63
C VAL A 88 0.50 18.47 -0.57
N LEU A 89 0.11 18.07 -1.79
CA LEU A 89 0.87 18.32 -3.03
C LEU A 89 0.93 19.81 -3.45
N ARG A 90 0.19 20.69 -2.78
CA ARG A 90 0.35 22.14 -2.95
C ARG A 90 1.62 22.68 -2.29
N LEU A 91 2.20 21.92 -1.36
CA LEU A 91 3.46 22.26 -0.69
C LEU A 91 4.63 21.85 -1.57
N GLN A 92 5.70 22.63 -1.58
CA GLN A 92 6.89 22.37 -2.39
C GLN A 92 8.13 22.21 -1.51
N GLY A 93 9.08 21.41 -2.02
CA GLY A 93 10.38 21.22 -1.39
C GLY A 93 10.31 20.60 0.00
N ILE A 94 11.05 21.15 0.95
CA ILE A 94 11.20 20.62 2.31
C ILE A 94 9.89 20.64 3.12
N TYR A 95 9.00 21.58 2.84
CA TYR A 95 7.71 21.68 3.51
C TYR A 95 6.81 20.47 3.20
N LEU A 96 6.90 19.93 1.98
CA LEU A 96 6.20 18.72 1.59
C LEU A 96 6.71 17.51 2.39
N ALA A 97 8.02 17.39 2.56
CA ALA A 97 8.62 16.31 3.35
C ALA A 97 8.17 16.35 4.82
N ILE A 98 8.20 17.53 5.45
CA ILE A 98 7.77 17.68 6.85
C ILE A 98 6.27 17.38 7.01
N ALA A 99 5.43 17.88 6.11
CA ALA A 99 4.00 17.62 6.14
C ALA A 99 3.67 16.13 5.96
N THR A 100 4.41 15.42 5.10
CA THR A 100 4.19 13.99 4.88
C THR A 100 4.65 13.13 6.05
N ILE A 101 5.72 13.51 6.76
CA ILE A 101 6.13 12.84 8.01
C ILE A 101 5.05 13.06 9.10
N ALA A 102 4.55 14.28 9.24
CA ALA A 102 3.46 14.58 10.17
C ALA A 102 2.21 13.76 9.85
N LEU A 103 1.87 13.58 8.56
CA LEU A 103 0.76 12.74 8.13
C LEU A 103 0.96 11.28 8.56
N VAL A 104 2.17 10.73 8.39
CA VAL A 104 2.47 9.35 8.84
C VAL A 104 2.22 9.20 10.33
N GLU A 105 2.65 10.17 11.14
CA GLU A 105 2.48 10.11 12.58
C GLU A 105 1.00 10.27 12.98
N ILE A 106 0.25 11.14 12.31
CA ILE A 106 -1.21 11.30 12.53
C ILE A 106 -1.92 9.97 12.24
N VAL A 107 -1.64 9.33 11.11
CA VAL A 107 -2.24 8.04 10.74
C VAL A 107 -1.86 6.95 11.74
N ARG A 108 -0.60 6.89 12.15
CA ARG A 108 -0.12 5.94 13.16
C ARG A 108 -0.86 6.10 14.48
N VAL A 109 -0.94 7.32 14.99
CA VAL A 109 -1.64 7.63 16.24
C VAL A 109 -3.13 7.33 16.12
N ALA A 110 -3.75 7.67 14.99
CA ALA A 110 -5.15 7.37 14.74
C ALA A 110 -5.41 5.85 14.79
N ILE A 111 -4.62 5.04 14.08
CA ILE A 111 -4.77 3.57 14.09
C ILE A 111 -4.62 2.99 15.50
N LEU A 112 -3.67 3.49 16.29
CA LEU A 112 -3.44 3.03 17.66
C LEU A 112 -4.54 3.41 18.64
N ASN A 113 -5.30 4.49 18.38
CA ASN A 113 -6.33 4.98 19.28
C ASN A 113 -7.76 4.57 18.87
N LEU A 114 -7.95 4.04 17.67
CA LEU A 114 -9.26 3.61 17.22
C LEU A 114 -9.64 2.26 17.88
N PRO A 115 -10.80 2.17 18.54
CA PRO A 115 -11.19 0.95 19.27
C PRO A 115 -11.43 -0.25 18.35
N PHE A 116 -11.81 -0.02 17.10
CA PHE A 116 -12.09 -1.09 16.14
C PHE A 116 -10.84 -1.70 15.49
N THR A 117 -9.69 -1.04 15.58
CA THR A 117 -8.40 -1.57 15.11
C THR A 117 -7.68 -2.44 16.14
N GLY A 118 -8.27 -2.59 17.35
CA GLY A 118 -7.62 -3.26 18.47
C GLY A 118 -6.57 -2.40 19.20
N GLY A 119 -6.41 -1.14 18.80
CA GLY A 119 -5.49 -0.19 19.45
C GLY A 119 -4.03 -0.65 19.43
N ALA A 120 -3.35 -0.51 20.56
CA ALA A 120 -1.94 -0.89 20.71
C ALA A 120 -1.70 -2.41 20.63
N VAL A 121 -2.73 -3.22 20.83
CA VAL A 121 -2.65 -4.69 20.80
C VAL A 121 -2.71 -5.22 19.36
N GLY A 122 -3.35 -4.47 18.47
CA GLY A 122 -3.48 -4.84 17.05
C GLY A 122 -4.64 -5.78 16.76
N ILE A 123 -4.76 -6.21 15.50
CA ILE A 123 -5.81 -7.09 15.01
C ILE A 123 -5.29 -8.53 15.02
N PHE A 124 -5.97 -9.41 15.77
CA PHE A 124 -5.66 -10.84 15.86
C PHE A 124 -6.63 -11.68 15.03
N GLY A 125 -6.17 -12.90 14.68
CA GLY A 125 -7.01 -13.88 14.02
C GLY A 125 -7.27 -13.59 12.55
N ILE A 126 -6.34 -12.90 11.88
CA ILE A 126 -6.44 -12.66 10.44
C ILE A 126 -6.38 -14.00 9.72
N PRO A 127 -7.41 -14.39 8.96
CA PRO A 127 -7.43 -15.65 8.23
C PRO A 127 -6.36 -15.63 7.15
N GLN A 128 -5.57 -16.69 7.05
CA GLN A 128 -4.53 -16.82 6.05
C GLN A 128 -5.08 -17.58 4.84
N PRO A 129 -5.08 -16.96 3.64
CA PRO A 129 -5.61 -17.61 2.43
C PRO A 129 -4.74 -18.78 1.96
N PHE A 130 -3.44 -18.77 2.28
CA PHE A 130 -2.53 -19.84 1.89
C PHE A 130 -1.95 -20.54 3.11
N PRO A 131 -1.89 -21.88 3.10
CA PRO A 131 -1.36 -22.67 4.22
C PRO A 131 0.17 -22.56 4.37
N SER A 132 0.86 -22.10 3.33
CA SER A 132 2.31 -21.94 3.35
C SER A 132 2.73 -20.57 2.85
N ALA A 133 3.86 -20.07 3.36
CA ALA A 133 4.46 -18.82 2.91
C ALA A 133 4.78 -18.80 1.41
N ALA A 134 5.04 -19.98 0.81
CA ALA A 134 5.29 -20.11 -0.62
C ALA A 134 4.08 -19.71 -1.48
N GLY A 135 2.85 -19.87 -0.98
CA GLY A 135 1.62 -19.47 -1.69
C GLY A 135 1.53 -17.97 -1.92
N TYR A 136 2.16 -17.15 -1.06
CA TYR A 136 2.18 -15.69 -1.21
C TYR A 136 3.21 -15.18 -2.22
N LEU A 137 4.15 -16.02 -2.68
CA LEU A 137 5.16 -15.63 -3.66
C LEU A 137 4.53 -15.24 -5.01
N LEU A 138 3.58 -16.02 -5.48
CA LEU A 138 2.91 -15.78 -6.77
C LEU A 138 2.17 -14.42 -6.80
N PRO A 139 1.25 -14.12 -5.86
CA PRO A 139 0.56 -12.83 -5.83
C PRO A 139 1.51 -11.66 -5.57
N ALA A 140 2.53 -11.81 -4.72
CA ALA A 140 3.52 -10.78 -4.47
C ALA A 140 4.35 -10.45 -5.72
N LEU A 141 4.78 -11.48 -6.45
CA LEU A 141 5.51 -11.33 -7.72
C LEU A 141 4.63 -10.68 -8.80
N ALA A 142 3.37 -11.11 -8.91
CA ALA A 142 2.42 -10.53 -9.86
C ALA A 142 2.18 -9.04 -9.60
N LEU A 143 2.01 -8.66 -8.33
CA LEU A 143 1.87 -7.25 -7.94
C LEU A 143 3.14 -6.45 -8.22
N LEU A 144 4.32 -7.02 -7.98
CA LEU A 144 5.59 -6.36 -8.27
C LEU A 144 5.76 -6.10 -9.76
N LEU A 145 5.46 -7.09 -10.59
CA LEU A 145 5.53 -6.95 -12.06
C LEU A 145 4.52 -5.93 -12.57
N LEU A 146 3.30 -5.94 -12.03
CA LEU A 146 2.27 -4.96 -12.38
C LEU A 146 2.68 -3.55 -11.96
N ALA A 147 3.21 -3.37 -10.76
CA ALA A 147 3.70 -2.08 -10.29
C ALA A 147 4.88 -1.58 -11.14
N GLY A 148 5.82 -2.44 -11.48
CA GLY A 148 6.95 -2.12 -12.38
C GLY A 148 6.48 -1.74 -13.78
N TRP A 149 5.49 -2.47 -14.33
CA TRP A 149 4.91 -2.16 -15.64
C TRP A 149 4.19 -0.80 -15.64
N VAL A 150 3.41 -0.50 -14.60
CA VAL A 150 2.75 0.80 -14.45
C VAL A 150 3.79 1.90 -14.33
N CYS A 151 4.86 1.69 -13.55
CA CYS A 151 5.95 2.64 -13.39
C CYS A 151 6.61 2.97 -14.74
N GLN A 152 6.98 1.96 -15.51
CA GLN A 152 7.55 2.13 -16.86
C GLN A 152 6.61 2.88 -17.80
N ARG A 153 5.31 2.58 -17.73
CA ARG A 153 4.31 3.30 -18.54
C ARG A 153 4.23 4.77 -18.19
N LEU A 154 4.26 5.10 -16.90
CA LEU A 154 4.23 6.49 -16.42
C LEU A 154 5.50 7.25 -16.81
N GLU A 155 6.66 6.64 -16.72
CA GLU A 155 7.95 7.24 -17.14
C GLU A 155 7.94 7.61 -18.63
N VAL A 156 7.42 6.73 -19.48
CA VAL A 156 7.35 6.97 -20.94
C VAL A 156 6.34 8.08 -21.28
N MET A 157 5.25 8.20 -20.50
CA MET A 157 4.19 9.17 -20.81
C MET A 157 4.48 10.60 -20.34
N GLU A 158 5.06 10.80 -19.16
CA GLU A 158 5.15 12.12 -18.52
C GLU A 158 6.59 12.63 -18.34
N ILE A 159 7.53 11.80 -17.96
CA ILE A 159 8.87 12.24 -17.59
C ILE A 159 9.71 12.54 -18.83
N GLY A 160 9.52 11.80 -19.91
CA GLY A 160 10.22 12.06 -21.19
C GLY A 160 9.88 13.41 -21.82
N ARG A 161 8.70 13.97 -21.55
CA ARG A 161 8.27 15.27 -22.11
C ARG A 161 8.64 16.46 -21.24
N ALA A 162 8.66 16.29 -19.93
CA ALA A 162 9.01 17.37 -18.99
C ALA A 162 10.51 17.68 -18.99
N SER A 163 11.36 16.67 -19.05
CA SER A 163 12.83 16.82 -19.09
C SER A 163 13.35 17.51 -20.36
N CYS A 164 12.62 17.42 -21.48
CA CYS A 164 12.99 18.14 -22.71
C CYS A 164 12.57 19.62 -22.70
N ARG A 165 11.65 20.04 -21.84
CA ARG A 165 11.13 21.41 -21.80
C ARG A 165 11.94 22.35 -20.89
N GLU A 166 12.74 21.80 -20.00
CA GLU A 166 13.59 22.60 -19.07
C GLU A 166 15.01 22.84 -19.59
N ARG A 167 15.33 22.38 -20.80
CA ARG A 167 16.65 22.58 -21.45
C ARG A 167 16.64 23.64 -22.58
N VAL A 168 15.69 24.58 -22.56
CA VAL A 168 15.72 25.73 -23.49
C VAL A 168 15.71 27.03 -22.71
#